data_064f28345c00a042dec6d17a2639b6ad
#
_entry.id   064f28345c00a042dec6d17a2639b6ad
#
_cell.length_a   1.000
_cell.length_b   1.000
_cell.length_c   1.000
_cell.angle_alpha   90.00
_cell.angle_beta   90.00
_cell.angle_gamma   90.00
#
_symmetry.space_group_name_H-M   'P 1'
#
loop_
_entity.id
_entity.type
_entity.pdbx_description
1 polymer ?
#
loop_
_entity_poly.entity_id
_entity_poly.type
_entity_poly.pdbx_seq_one_letter_code
_entity_poly.pdbx_strand_id
1 'polypeptide(L)'
;MAVKFGPGGNSLSFGKRKFPDELPSYLASMGLDCYEIECGRGVRIAAATYEKLPALASGNNITVTLHAPYFISLSSVEAEKRDNSVNYIAESLRAADKLGAKKVVVHSGSCAKMTRAEALYLAKQTLAKAVALRQSEGLKAIICPETMGKINQLGTLDEVIELCTLDDEMLPCVDFGHLNARTHGEIKTIDDYAAMLDKIENTLGHDRLSQMHI
;
A
#
# COMPACT_ATOMS: atom_id res chain seq x y z
N MET A 1 18.65 -4.37 -2.03
CA MET A 1 17.80 -5.55 -2.40
C MET A 1 17.53 -5.53 -3.90
N ALA A 2 17.26 -6.68 -4.55
CA ALA A 2 16.77 -6.67 -5.93
C ALA A 2 15.32 -6.18 -5.97
N VAL A 3 14.96 -5.44 -7.02
CA VAL A 3 13.58 -5.02 -7.28
C VAL A 3 12.74 -6.26 -7.58
N LYS A 4 11.52 -6.31 -7.06
CA LYS A 4 10.57 -7.40 -7.26
C LYS A 4 9.42 -6.92 -8.15
N PHE A 5 9.01 -7.77 -9.07
CA PHE A 5 7.93 -7.49 -10.02
C PHE A 5 6.78 -8.47 -9.83
N GLY A 6 5.55 -7.98 -9.92
CA GLY A 6 4.35 -8.82 -9.83
C GLY A 6 3.07 -8.02 -10.00
N PRO A 7 1.92 -8.70 -10.17
CA PRO A 7 0.65 -8.05 -10.39
C PRO A 7 -0.05 -7.66 -9.09
N GLY A 8 -0.84 -6.58 -9.15
CA GLY A 8 -1.94 -6.32 -8.24
C GLY A 8 -3.17 -7.11 -8.67
N GLY A 9 -3.57 -8.07 -7.83
CA GLY A 9 -4.66 -8.98 -8.16
C GLY A 9 -4.34 -10.02 -9.25
N ASN A 10 -5.34 -10.83 -9.58
CA ASN A 10 -5.19 -11.86 -10.61
C ASN A 10 -5.17 -11.26 -12.01
N SER A 11 -4.10 -11.51 -12.76
CA SER A 11 -4.01 -11.12 -14.17
C SER A 11 -5.01 -11.90 -15.02
N LEU A 12 -5.39 -11.33 -16.18
CA LEU A 12 -6.25 -12.01 -17.15
C LEU A 12 -5.66 -13.36 -17.62
N SER A 13 -4.33 -13.43 -17.75
CA SER A 13 -3.61 -14.63 -18.14
C SER A 13 -3.57 -15.73 -17.06
N PHE A 14 -3.89 -15.40 -15.80
CA PHE A 14 -4.12 -16.41 -14.75
C PHE A 14 -5.32 -17.30 -15.11
N GLY A 15 -6.37 -16.72 -15.70
CA GLY A 15 -7.48 -17.41 -16.32
C GLY A 15 -8.30 -18.27 -15.36
N LYS A 16 -8.46 -19.58 -15.69
CA LYS A 16 -9.26 -20.53 -14.90
C LYS A 16 -8.47 -21.29 -13.83
N ARG A 17 -7.23 -20.92 -13.57
CA ARG A 17 -6.40 -21.57 -12.55
C ARG A 17 -7.00 -21.40 -11.15
N LYS A 18 -6.70 -22.34 -10.27
CA LYS A 18 -7.23 -22.34 -8.90
C LYS A 18 -6.42 -21.42 -7.99
N PHE A 19 -7.07 -20.40 -7.44
CA PHE A 19 -6.50 -19.56 -6.40
C PHE A 19 -6.79 -20.16 -5.00
N PRO A 20 -5.85 -20.21 -4.06
CA PRO A 20 -4.45 -19.79 -4.20
C PRO A 20 -3.50 -20.88 -4.69
N ASP A 21 -4.00 -22.11 -4.91
CA ASP A 21 -3.18 -23.32 -5.10
C ASP A 21 -2.18 -23.21 -6.28
N GLU A 22 -2.58 -22.62 -7.38
CA GLU A 22 -1.76 -22.53 -8.60
C GLU A 22 -1.10 -21.15 -8.80
N LEU A 23 -1.46 -20.13 -7.97
CA LEU A 23 -0.99 -18.77 -8.19
C LEU A 23 0.52 -18.63 -8.04
N PRO A 24 1.17 -19.05 -6.94
CA PRO A 24 2.60 -18.79 -6.76
C PRO A 24 3.47 -19.50 -7.78
N SER A 25 3.13 -20.74 -8.15
CA SER A 25 3.86 -21.47 -9.21
C SER A 25 3.67 -20.83 -10.58
N TYR A 26 2.47 -20.33 -10.87
CA TYR A 26 2.21 -19.56 -12.09
C TYR A 26 3.04 -18.29 -12.16
N LEU A 27 3.08 -17.50 -11.10
CA LEU A 27 3.88 -16.27 -11.04
C LEU A 27 5.37 -16.57 -11.24
N ALA A 28 5.89 -17.59 -10.54
CA ALA A 28 7.27 -18.02 -10.70
C ALA A 28 7.58 -18.45 -12.15
N SER A 29 6.65 -19.17 -12.82
CA SER A 29 6.80 -19.55 -14.23
C SER A 29 6.84 -18.37 -15.20
N MET A 30 6.28 -17.23 -14.79
CA MET A 30 6.32 -15.95 -15.53
C MET A 30 7.55 -15.09 -15.20
N GLY A 31 8.43 -15.56 -14.30
CA GLY A 31 9.58 -14.78 -13.82
C GLY A 31 9.19 -13.64 -12.89
N LEU A 32 8.06 -13.76 -12.19
CA LEU A 32 7.55 -12.75 -11.27
C LEU A 32 7.88 -13.12 -9.82
N ASP A 33 8.04 -12.10 -8.95
CA ASP A 33 8.61 -12.25 -7.61
C ASP A 33 7.64 -11.84 -6.49
N CYS A 34 6.54 -11.18 -6.82
CA CYS A 34 5.58 -10.69 -5.83
C CYS A 34 4.13 -10.76 -6.33
N TYR A 35 3.21 -10.63 -5.38
CA TYR A 35 1.78 -10.58 -5.63
C TYR A 35 1.09 -9.69 -4.61
N GLU A 36 0.23 -8.78 -5.07
CA GLU A 36 -0.60 -7.98 -4.19
C GLU A 36 -2.03 -8.54 -4.13
N ILE A 37 -2.51 -8.75 -2.91
CA ILE A 37 -3.90 -9.15 -2.66
C ILE A 37 -4.78 -7.91 -2.60
N GLU A 38 -5.76 -7.83 -3.51
CA GLU A 38 -6.69 -6.71 -3.60
C GLU A 38 -7.88 -6.88 -2.65
N CYS A 39 -7.94 -6.05 -1.62
CA CYS A 39 -9.06 -5.99 -0.69
C CYS A 39 -9.98 -4.78 -0.91
N GLY A 40 -10.11 -4.27 -2.14
CA GLY A 40 -10.79 -3.03 -2.48
C GLY A 40 -12.20 -2.85 -1.91
N ARG A 41 -12.95 -3.94 -1.72
CA ARG A 41 -14.31 -3.93 -1.15
C ARG A 41 -14.40 -4.51 0.27
N GLY A 42 -13.31 -4.48 1.01
CA GLY A 42 -13.19 -5.04 2.35
C GLY A 42 -12.34 -6.32 2.38
N VAL A 43 -11.84 -6.65 3.56
CA VAL A 43 -11.00 -7.83 3.78
C VAL A 43 -11.89 -9.09 3.76
N ARG A 44 -12.09 -9.64 2.55
CA ARG A 44 -12.92 -10.85 2.32
C ARG A 44 -12.06 -11.95 1.73
N ILE A 45 -11.28 -12.59 2.58
CA ILE A 45 -10.31 -13.63 2.19
C ILE A 45 -10.81 -14.97 2.71
N ALA A 46 -10.89 -15.97 1.83
CA ALA A 46 -11.34 -17.30 2.19
C ALA A 46 -10.37 -17.99 3.17
N ALA A 47 -10.90 -18.78 4.11
CA ALA A 47 -10.09 -19.52 5.08
C ALA A 47 -8.97 -20.35 4.42
N ALA A 48 -9.29 -21.04 3.34
CA ALA A 48 -8.32 -21.83 2.58
C ALA A 48 -7.13 -20.99 2.03
N THR A 49 -7.34 -19.70 1.76
CA THR A 49 -6.26 -18.80 1.32
C THR A 49 -5.31 -18.52 2.49
N TYR A 50 -5.80 -18.25 3.68
CA TYR A 50 -4.96 -18.08 4.88
C TYR A 50 -4.16 -19.33 5.21
N GLU A 51 -4.75 -20.51 5.02
CA GLU A 51 -4.11 -21.79 5.31
C GLU A 51 -2.99 -22.13 4.30
N LYS A 52 -3.21 -21.85 3.02
CA LYS A 52 -2.35 -22.37 1.93
C LYS A 52 -1.36 -21.36 1.40
N LEU A 53 -1.81 -20.10 1.17
CA LEU A 53 -1.00 -19.10 0.45
C LEU A 53 0.35 -18.81 1.10
N PRO A 54 0.51 -18.71 2.43
CA PRO A 54 1.82 -18.44 3.03
C PRO A 54 2.88 -19.48 2.67
N ALA A 55 2.54 -20.75 2.77
CA ALA A 55 3.47 -21.85 2.46
C ALA A 55 3.75 -21.92 0.96
N LEU A 56 2.72 -21.80 0.11
CA LEU A 56 2.85 -21.83 -1.35
C LEU A 56 3.67 -20.66 -1.87
N ALA A 57 3.45 -19.45 -1.35
CA ALA A 57 4.21 -18.25 -1.73
C ALA A 57 5.68 -18.40 -1.31
N SER A 58 5.94 -18.79 -0.07
CA SER A 58 7.30 -19.03 0.43
C SER A 58 8.04 -20.10 -0.38
N GLY A 59 7.38 -21.21 -0.70
CA GLY A 59 7.96 -22.31 -1.49
C GLY A 59 8.30 -21.95 -2.95
N ASN A 60 7.70 -20.88 -3.47
CA ASN A 60 7.95 -20.34 -4.82
C ASN A 60 8.72 -19.00 -4.81
N ASN A 61 9.22 -18.54 -3.67
CA ASN A 61 9.90 -17.26 -3.47
C ASN A 61 9.04 -16.03 -3.87
N ILE A 62 7.73 -16.12 -3.75
CA ILE A 62 6.79 -15.02 -4.02
C ILE A 62 6.57 -14.20 -2.75
N THR A 63 6.85 -12.91 -2.81
CA THR A 63 6.52 -11.96 -1.74
C THR A 63 5.06 -11.54 -1.87
N VAL A 64 4.30 -11.60 -0.78
CA VAL A 64 2.91 -11.16 -0.75
C VAL A 64 2.82 -9.78 -0.13
N THR A 65 2.00 -8.91 -0.70
CA THR A 65 1.54 -7.63 -0.16
C THR A 65 0.00 -7.61 -0.17
N LEU A 66 -0.60 -6.60 0.46
CA LEU A 66 -2.05 -6.46 0.52
C LEU A 66 -2.44 -5.01 0.28
N HIS A 67 -3.37 -4.78 -0.63
CA HIS A 67 -4.00 -3.48 -0.81
C HIS A 67 -5.26 -3.38 0.06
N ALA A 68 -5.31 -2.39 0.95
CA ALA A 68 -6.42 -2.16 1.86
C ALA A 68 -7.69 -1.65 1.12
N PRO A 69 -8.86 -1.65 1.77
CA PRO A 69 -10.11 -1.21 1.13
C PRO A 69 -10.09 0.24 0.63
N TYR A 70 -10.66 0.48 -0.55
CA TYR A 70 -10.72 1.81 -1.19
C TYR A 70 -11.52 2.86 -0.41
N PHE A 71 -12.41 2.44 0.47
CA PHE A 71 -13.26 3.33 1.26
C PHE A 71 -12.60 3.84 2.55
N ILE A 72 -11.35 3.49 2.81
CA ILE A 72 -10.55 4.11 3.86
C ILE A 72 -10.45 5.60 3.56
N SER A 73 -10.78 6.43 4.56
CA SER A 73 -10.82 7.89 4.45
C SER A 73 -10.11 8.52 5.63
N LEU A 74 -8.77 8.61 5.56
CA LEU A 74 -7.93 9.10 6.66
C LEU A 74 -8.26 10.55 7.05
N SER A 75 -8.73 11.35 6.11
CA SER A 75 -8.99 12.78 6.25
C SER A 75 -10.47 13.15 6.28
N SER A 76 -11.40 12.19 6.49
CA SER A 76 -12.82 12.53 6.58
C SER A 76 -13.08 13.58 7.65
N VAL A 77 -13.97 14.55 7.36
CA VAL A 77 -14.45 15.52 8.38
C VAL A 77 -15.23 14.82 9.49
N GLU A 78 -15.87 13.70 9.18
CA GLU A 78 -16.63 12.89 10.13
C GLU A 78 -15.68 12.00 10.95
N ALA A 79 -15.62 12.25 12.27
CA ALA A 79 -14.74 11.49 13.17
C ALA A 79 -15.00 9.99 13.12
N GLU A 80 -16.28 9.59 13.07
CA GLU A 80 -16.68 8.17 12.97
C GLU A 80 -16.09 7.49 11.74
N LYS A 81 -16.06 8.17 10.57
CA LYS A 81 -15.44 7.60 9.35
C LYS A 81 -13.93 7.46 9.49
N ARG A 82 -13.27 8.38 10.21
CA ARG A 82 -11.84 8.25 10.51
C ARG A 82 -11.58 7.08 11.46
N ASP A 83 -12.37 6.92 12.51
CA ASP A 83 -12.23 5.80 13.46
C ASP A 83 -12.52 4.46 12.77
N ASN A 84 -13.53 4.39 11.89
CA ASN A 84 -13.76 3.22 11.04
C ASN A 84 -12.59 2.95 10.10
N SER A 85 -11.92 3.99 9.58
CA SER A 85 -10.72 3.82 8.75
C SER A 85 -9.57 3.16 9.52
N VAL A 86 -9.38 3.52 10.80
CA VAL A 86 -8.41 2.83 11.68
C VAL A 86 -8.76 1.35 11.81
N ASN A 87 -10.04 1.01 12.00
CA ASN A 87 -10.48 -0.38 12.10
C ASN A 87 -10.21 -1.16 10.80
N TYR A 88 -10.49 -0.58 9.64
CA TYR A 88 -10.21 -1.21 8.33
C TYR A 88 -8.71 -1.42 8.09
N ILE A 89 -7.87 -0.47 8.51
CA ILE A 89 -6.41 -0.66 8.45
C ILE A 89 -5.99 -1.81 9.39
N ALA A 90 -6.53 -1.86 10.61
CA ALA A 90 -6.24 -2.93 11.55
C ALA A 90 -6.66 -4.32 11.03
N GLU A 91 -7.84 -4.42 10.43
CA GLU A 91 -8.30 -5.66 9.77
C GLU A 91 -7.35 -6.07 8.65
N SER A 92 -6.90 -5.11 7.83
CA SER A 92 -5.96 -5.35 6.74
C SER A 92 -4.60 -5.82 7.25
N LEU A 93 -4.08 -5.20 8.31
CA LEU A 93 -2.82 -5.60 8.96
C LEU A 93 -2.89 -7.01 9.55
N ARG A 94 -3.97 -7.33 10.28
CA ARG A 94 -4.19 -8.68 10.83
C ARG A 94 -4.31 -9.74 9.72
N ALA A 95 -4.96 -9.40 8.62
CA ALA A 95 -5.04 -10.28 7.45
C ALA A 95 -3.67 -10.45 6.79
N ALA A 96 -2.92 -9.37 6.63
CA ALA A 96 -1.57 -9.37 6.07
C ALA A 96 -0.64 -10.28 6.90
N ASP A 97 -0.64 -10.16 8.21
CA ASP A 97 0.16 -11.01 9.11
C ASP A 97 -0.18 -12.51 8.95
N LYS A 98 -1.46 -12.84 8.90
CA LYS A 98 -1.93 -14.23 8.68
C LYS A 98 -1.50 -14.78 7.30
N LEU A 99 -1.38 -13.92 6.30
CA LEU A 99 -0.96 -14.27 4.94
C LEU A 99 0.56 -14.27 4.75
N GLY A 100 1.32 -13.84 5.75
CA GLY A 100 2.75 -13.59 5.61
C GLY A 100 3.08 -12.40 4.69
N ALA A 101 2.08 -11.56 4.42
CA ALA A 101 2.25 -10.35 3.62
C ALA A 101 3.09 -9.32 4.38
N LYS A 102 3.98 -8.63 3.65
CA LYS A 102 4.97 -7.75 4.26
C LYS A 102 4.51 -6.30 4.36
N LYS A 103 3.61 -5.89 3.48
CA LYS A 103 3.17 -4.50 3.33
C LYS A 103 1.65 -4.45 3.17
N VAL A 104 1.05 -3.36 3.66
CA VAL A 104 -0.36 -3.02 3.46
C VAL A 104 -0.42 -1.64 2.84
N VAL A 105 -0.85 -1.55 1.60
CA VAL A 105 -1.05 -0.29 0.88
C VAL A 105 -2.35 0.36 1.36
N VAL A 106 -2.28 1.65 1.64
CA VAL A 106 -3.41 2.43 2.20
C VAL A 106 -3.55 3.75 1.47
N HIS A 107 -4.74 4.04 0.95
CA HIS A 107 -5.04 5.34 0.34
C HIS A 107 -4.88 6.49 1.34
N SER A 108 -4.26 7.58 0.91
CA SER A 108 -3.93 8.73 1.76
C SER A 108 -5.12 9.61 2.17
N GLY A 109 -6.28 9.46 1.53
CA GLY A 109 -7.51 10.19 1.86
C GLY A 109 -7.93 11.20 0.78
N SER A 110 -8.79 12.15 1.17
CA SER A 110 -9.37 13.15 0.27
C SER A 110 -9.42 14.52 0.94
N CYS A 111 -9.23 15.59 0.16
CA CYS A 111 -9.40 16.95 0.65
C CYS A 111 -10.87 17.33 0.86
N ALA A 112 -11.81 16.69 0.15
CA ALA A 112 -13.23 17.05 0.16
C ALA A 112 -13.42 18.57 -0.06
N LYS A 113 -13.92 19.30 0.96
CA LYS A 113 -14.09 20.77 0.96
C LYS A 113 -13.05 21.50 1.83
N MET A 114 -12.06 20.77 2.36
CA MET A 114 -11.00 21.33 3.21
C MET A 114 -9.82 21.80 2.36
N THR A 115 -8.98 22.64 2.95
CA THR A 115 -7.63 22.87 2.43
C THR A 115 -6.82 21.59 2.51
N ARG A 116 -5.78 21.46 1.69
CA ARG A 116 -4.88 20.30 1.73
C ARG A 116 -4.19 20.16 3.09
N ALA A 117 -3.81 21.28 3.71
CA ALA A 117 -3.19 21.27 5.04
C ALA A 117 -4.12 20.70 6.12
N GLU A 118 -5.40 21.11 6.12
CA GLU A 118 -6.40 20.58 7.07
C GLU A 118 -6.62 19.07 6.82
N ALA A 119 -6.77 18.68 5.58
CA ALA A 119 -6.96 17.26 5.22
C ALA A 119 -5.74 16.40 5.62
N LEU A 120 -4.53 16.88 5.36
CA LEU A 120 -3.30 16.21 5.75
C LEU A 120 -3.16 16.10 7.27
N TYR A 121 -3.51 17.15 8.01
CA TYR A 121 -3.52 17.11 9.47
C TYR A 121 -4.46 16.02 10.01
N LEU A 122 -5.69 15.93 9.50
CA LEU A 122 -6.63 14.87 9.90
C LEU A 122 -6.12 13.46 9.50
N ALA A 123 -5.53 13.33 8.32
CA ALA A 123 -4.96 12.07 7.86
C ALA A 123 -3.82 11.62 8.78
N LYS A 124 -2.94 12.53 9.17
CA LYS A 124 -1.84 12.25 10.13
C LYS A 124 -2.38 11.77 11.48
N GLN A 125 -3.39 12.42 12.02
CA GLN A 125 -4.02 12.01 13.28
C GLN A 125 -4.64 10.61 13.18
N THR A 126 -5.32 10.31 12.08
CA THR A 126 -5.97 9.02 11.86
C THR A 126 -4.93 7.91 11.67
N LEU A 127 -3.90 8.18 10.88
CA LEU A 127 -2.84 7.22 10.61
C LEU A 127 -2.00 6.94 11.85
N ALA A 128 -1.73 7.95 12.69
CA ALA A 128 -1.05 7.76 13.97
C ALA A 128 -1.79 6.79 14.90
N LYS A 129 -3.14 6.84 14.93
CA LYS A 129 -3.95 5.86 15.66
C LYS A 129 -3.77 4.44 15.09
N ALA A 130 -3.72 4.29 13.77
CA ALA A 130 -3.50 2.99 13.12
C ALA A 130 -2.10 2.44 13.41
N VAL A 131 -1.07 3.30 13.41
CA VAL A 131 0.30 2.95 13.82
C VAL A 131 0.35 2.48 15.28
N ALA A 132 -0.25 3.25 16.19
CA ALA A 132 -0.32 2.88 17.61
C ALA A 132 -1.03 1.54 17.83
N LEU A 133 -2.11 1.27 17.10
CA LEU A 133 -2.82 0.01 17.15
C LEU A 133 -1.94 -1.14 16.61
N ARG A 134 -1.28 -0.95 15.46
CA ARG A 134 -0.32 -1.91 14.89
C ARG A 134 0.74 -2.30 15.93
N GLN A 135 1.33 -1.31 16.59
CA GLN A 135 2.37 -1.51 17.61
C GLN A 135 1.81 -2.24 18.84
N SER A 136 0.63 -1.84 19.33
CA SER A 136 0.01 -2.45 20.52
C SER A 136 -0.39 -3.91 20.31
N GLU A 137 -0.76 -4.30 19.10
CA GLU A 137 -1.08 -5.69 18.74
C GLU A 137 0.15 -6.49 18.26
N GLY A 138 1.31 -5.85 18.12
CA GLY A 138 2.54 -6.48 17.65
C GLY A 138 2.49 -6.97 16.21
N LEU A 139 1.64 -6.32 15.36
CA LEU A 139 1.48 -6.66 13.95
C LEU A 139 2.74 -6.29 13.16
N LYS A 140 3.13 -7.15 12.22
CA LYS A 140 4.43 -7.07 11.52
C LYS A 140 4.35 -6.39 10.17
N ALA A 141 3.18 -6.48 9.50
CA ALA A 141 3.02 -5.86 8.20
C ALA A 141 3.19 -4.33 8.29
N ILE A 142 3.87 -3.75 7.31
CA ILE A 142 4.22 -2.33 7.25
C ILE A 142 3.10 -1.56 6.55
N ILE A 143 2.70 -0.43 7.10
CA ILE A 143 1.73 0.48 6.46
C ILE A 143 2.43 1.29 5.38
N CYS A 144 1.87 1.28 4.16
CA CYS A 144 2.39 2.00 3.01
C CYS A 144 1.34 3.00 2.49
N PRO A 145 1.37 4.28 2.90
CA PRO A 145 0.52 5.30 2.29
C PRO A 145 0.83 5.46 0.81
N GLU A 146 -0.24 5.58 -0.01
CA GLU A 146 -0.13 5.58 -1.47
C GLU A 146 -0.26 6.99 -2.06
N THR A 147 0.53 7.26 -3.11
CA THR A 147 0.34 8.43 -3.97
C THR A 147 -0.93 8.28 -4.81
N MET A 148 -1.72 9.36 -4.93
CA MET A 148 -3.07 9.32 -5.53
C MET A 148 -3.16 10.18 -6.80
N GLY A 149 -3.92 9.69 -7.80
CA GLY A 149 -4.02 10.33 -9.11
C GLY A 149 -4.97 11.53 -9.19
N LYS A 150 -6.05 11.56 -8.39
CA LYS A 150 -7.02 12.66 -8.46
C LYS A 150 -6.55 13.87 -7.67
N ILE A 151 -6.68 15.07 -8.27
CA ILE A 151 -6.26 16.34 -7.65
C ILE A 151 -6.90 16.57 -6.27
N ASN A 152 -8.16 16.18 -6.10
CA ASN A 152 -8.88 16.33 -4.83
C ASN A 152 -8.59 15.24 -3.79
N GLN A 153 -7.73 14.28 -4.10
CA GLN A 153 -7.22 13.32 -3.12
C GLN A 153 -5.91 13.80 -2.51
N LEU A 154 -5.68 13.53 -1.23
CA LEU A 154 -4.35 13.54 -0.65
C LEU A 154 -3.50 12.46 -1.34
N GLY A 155 -2.19 12.64 -1.36
CA GLY A 155 -1.29 11.69 -1.99
C GLY A 155 -0.50 12.31 -3.13
N THR A 156 -0.10 13.59 -3.01
CA THR A 156 1.10 14.06 -3.71
C THR A 156 2.30 13.32 -3.13
N LEU A 157 3.42 13.31 -3.84
CA LEU A 157 4.64 12.70 -3.32
C LEU A 157 5.04 13.30 -1.96
N ASP A 158 4.97 14.62 -1.82
CA ASP A 158 5.29 15.31 -0.56
C ASP A 158 4.40 14.88 0.59
N GLU A 159 3.10 14.78 0.36
CA GLU A 159 2.14 14.36 1.37
C GLU A 159 2.36 12.92 1.81
N VAL A 160 2.67 12.00 0.89
CA VAL A 160 2.98 10.62 1.21
C VAL A 160 4.30 10.52 2.00
N ILE A 161 5.32 11.26 1.60
CA ILE A 161 6.58 11.35 2.35
C ILE A 161 6.29 11.88 3.77
N GLU A 162 5.50 12.94 3.90
CA GLU A 162 5.13 13.51 5.21
C GLU A 162 4.32 12.53 6.07
N LEU A 163 3.39 11.77 5.50
CA LEU A 163 2.69 10.70 6.21
C LEU A 163 3.66 9.63 6.72
N CYS A 164 4.66 9.27 5.93
CA CYS A 164 5.68 8.30 6.31
C CYS A 164 6.60 8.78 7.44
N THR A 165 6.66 10.06 7.77
CA THR A 165 7.44 10.54 8.92
C THR A 165 6.80 10.26 10.28
N LEU A 166 5.56 9.74 10.32
CA LEU A 166 4.86 9.39 11.56
C LEU A 166 5.44 8.17 12.28
N ASP A 167 6.11 7.29 11.53
CA ASP A 167 6.72 6.08 12.07
C ASP A 167 7.88 5.67 11.17
N ASP A 168 9.02 5.28 11.76
CA ASP A 168 10.24 4.95 11.03
C ASP A 168 10.14 3.66 10.20
N GLU A 169 9.17 2.80 10.49
CA GLU A 169 8.92 1.58 9.72
C GLU A 169 8.01 1.81 8.51
N MET A 170 7.23 2.89 8.47
CA MET A 170 6.34 3.17 7.34
C MET A 170 7.13 3.42 6.05
N LEU A 171 6.65 2.84 4.96
CA LEU A 171 7.26 2.96 3.62
C LEU A 171 6.30 3.65 2.66
N PRO A 172 6.76 4.52 1.77
CA PRO A 172 5.89 5.08 0.75
C PRO A 172 5.46 4.00 -0.26
N CYS A 173 4.20 4.06 -0.70
CA CYS A 173 3.74 3.43 -1.92
C CYS A 173 3.66 4.49 -3.02
N VAL A 174 4.51 4.37 -4.03
CA VAL A 174 4.63 5.37 -5.11
C VAL A 174 4.04 4.82 -6.40
N ASP A 175 2.78 5.13 -6.66
CA ASP A 175 2.17 4.87 -7.97
C ASP A 175 2.53 6.02 -8.91
N PHE A 176 3.48 5.76 -9.80
CA PHE A 176 3.93 6.73 -10.81
C PHE A 176 2.85 7.03 -11.86
N GLY A 177 1.96 6.09 -12.11
CA GLY A 177 0.80 6.31 -12.99
C GLY A 177 -0.17 7.33 -12.38
N HIS A 178 -0.43 7.23 -11.07
CA HIS A 178 -1.20 8.22 -10.32
C HIS A 178 -0.53 9.60 -10.34
N LEU A 179 0.78 9.67 -10.09
CA LEU A 179 1.50 10.94 -10.14
C LEU A 179 1.47 11.56 -11.53
N ASN A 180 1.65 10.76 -12.58
CA ASN A 180 1.57 11.23 -13.96
C ASN A 180 0.15 11.69 -14.33
N ALA A 181 -0.88 10.97 -13.89
CA ALA A 181 -2.28 11.38 -14.09
C ALA A 181 -2.59 12.70 -13.37
N ARG A 182 -2.10 12.87 -12.14
CA ARG A 182 -2.29 14.10 -11.33
C ARG A 182 -1.66 15.33 -11.97
N THR A 183 -0.50 15.16 -12.61
CA THR A 183 0.23 16.23 -13.29
C THR A 183 -0.17 16.40 -14.75
N HIS A 184 -1.20 15.68 -15.23
CA HIS A 184 -1.65 15.69 -16.62
C HIS A 184 -0.56 15.30 -17.63
N GLY A 185 0.33 14.37 -17.24
CA GLY A 185 1.36 13.85 -18.13
C GLY A 185 2.68 14.64 -18.09
N GLU A 186 3.00 15.26 -16.98
CA GLU A 186 4.27 16.00 -16.84
C GLU A 186 5.49 15.13 -16.53
N ILE A 187 5.30 13.87 -16.09
CA ILE A 187 6.40 12.92 -15.88
C ILE A 187 6.78 12.34 -17.25
N LYS A 188 7.89 12.79 -17.85
CA LYS A 188 8.24 12.48 -19.24
C LYS A 188 9.62 11.87 -19.40
N THR A 189 10.54 12.15 -18.49
CA THR A 189 11.95 11.82 -18.62
C THR A 189 12.43 10.98 -17.44
N ILE A 190 13.55 10.30 -17.63
CA ILE A 190 14.21 9.55 -16.55
C ILE A 190 14.62 10.48 -15.39
N ASP A 191 14.93 11.74 -15.69
CA ASP A 191 15.31 12.73 -14.67
C ASP A 191 14.12 13.10 -13.78
N ASP A 192 12.88 13.10 -14.32
CA ASP A 192 11.68 13.33 -13.53
C ASP A 192 11.50 12.22 -12.48
N TYR A 193 11.73 10.96 -12.87
CA TYR A 193 11.69 9.83 -11.94
C TYR A 193 12.84 9.90 -10.93
N ALA A 194 14.05 10.19 -11.38
CA ALA A 194 15.21 10.33 -10.50
C ALA A 194 14.96 11.40 -9.43
N ALA A 195 14.45 12.59 -9.82
CA ALA A 195 14.14 13.64 -8.86
C ALA A 195 13.12 13.23 -7.80
N MET A 196 12.12 12.40 -8.14
CA MET A 196 11.17 11.87 -7.18
C MET A 196 11.83 10.87 -6.21
N LEU A 197 12.68 9.99 -6.71
CA LEU A 197 13.42 9.02 -5.90
C LEU A 197 14.41 9.73 -4.97
N ASP A 198 15.16 10.72 -5.48
CA ASP A 198 16.08 11.55 -4.68
C ASP A 198 15.34 12.26 -3.54
N LYS A 199 14.13 12.75 -3.80
CA LYS A 199 13.31 13.40 -2.78
C LYS A 199 12.92 12.45 -1.65
N ILE A 200 12.56 11.21 -1.98
CA ILE A 200 12.26 10.16 -1.01
C ILE A 200 13.53 9.85 -0.20
N GLU A 201 14.65 9.61 -0.87
CA GLU A 201 15.91 9.26 -0.23
C GLU A 201 16.40 10.36 0.71
N ASN A 202 16.38 11.61 0.26
CA ASN A 202 16.81 12.75 1.06
C ASN A 202 15.97 12.99 2.31
N THR A 203 14.70 12.56 2.31
CA THR A 203 13.79 12.78 3.44
C THR A 203 13.66 11.55 4.34
N LEU A 204 13.51 10.36 3.74
CA LEU A 204 13.23 9.12 4.48
C LEU A 204 14.47 8.22 4.62
N GLY A 205 15.53 8.49 3.87
CA GLY A 205 16.76 7.71 3.87
C GLY A 205 16.77 6.56 2.85
N HIS A 206 17.98 6.10 2.53
CA HIS A 206 18.23 5.07 1.53
C HIS A 206 17.52 3.75 1.83
N ASP A 207 17.50 3.32 3.08
CA ASP A 207 16.89 2.05 3.48
C ASP A 207 15.38 2.01 3.18
N ARG A 208 14.69 3.12 3.41
CA ARG A 208 13.24 3.23 3.14
C ARG A 208 12.97 3.36 1.64
N LEU A 209 13.80 4.10 0.90
CA LEU A 209 13.73 4.13 -0.56
C LEU A 209 13.91 2.73 -1.14
N SER A 210 14.94 1.99 -0.72
CA SER A 210 15.25 0.66 -1.27
C SER A 210 14.19 -0.40 -0.97
N GLN A 211 13.29 -0.13 -0.03
CA GLN A 211 12.22 -1.01 0.41
C GLN A 211 10.83 -0.49 0.05
N MET A 212 10.70 0.70 -0.56
CA MET A 212 9.39 1.27 -0.90
C MET A 212 8.52 0.32 -1.72
N HIS A 213 7.22 0.59 -1.78
CA HIS A 213 6.28 -0.09 -2.66
C HIS A 213 6.04 0.75 -3.91
N ILE A 214 5.89 0.10 -5.08
CA ILE A 214 5.60 0.75 -6.35
C ILE A 214 4.37 0.11 -6.96
#